data_f5945ccbff73817053f31798ae5a53fe
#
_entry.id   f5945ccbff73817053f31798ae5a53fe
#
_cell.length_a   1.000
_cell.length_b   1.000
_cell.length_c   1.000
_cell.angle_alpha   90.00
_cell.angle_beta   90.00
_cell.angle_gamma   90.00
#
_symmetry.space_group_name_H-M   'P 1'
#
loop_
_entity.id
_entity.type
_entity.pdbx_description
1 polymer ?
#
loop_
_entity_poly.entity_id
_entity_poly.type
_entity_poly.pdbx_seq_one_letter_code
_entity_poly.pdbx_strand_id
1 'polypeptide(L)'
;MGDGGSARPKNSVNLKDVAATADDRAGVIWALDLICDLNANLVRFGTGHGVEEHVNDEVEVIVVGVLGSMIVRVDREELTLSAGIRVFIPKGARRSTVSTSEAFTYLTVHRRHRPLQIAHLQDA
;
A
#
# COMPACT_ATOMS: atom_id res chain seq x y z
N MET A 1 10.27 18.48 22.55
CA MET A 1 10.54 18.18 22.47
C MET A 1 10.94 17.21 22.33
N GLY A 2 11.05 16.86 22.20
CA GLY A 2 11.52 16.30 22.14
C GLY A 2 11.76 15.21 22.27
N ASP A 3 11.73 14.69 22.45
CA ASP A 3 11.98 13.78 22.65
C ASP A 3 12.60 13.04 22.06
N GLY A 4 12.87 13.17 22.05
CA GLY A 4 13.61 12.74 21.79
C GLY A 4 13.81 11.62 21.28
N GLY A 5 13.90 11.26 20.93
CA GLY A 5 14.11 10.40 20.35
C GLY A 5 14.19 9.24 20.68
N SER A 6 14.16 9.14 21.29
CA SER A 6 14.38 8.14 21.70
C SER A 6 14.25 6.99 21.08
N ALA A 7 14.21 6.03 21.56
CA ALA A 7 14.18 4.80 21.11
C ALA A 7 12.88 4.33 20.79
N ARG A 8 11.86 5.04 20.90
CA ARG A 8 10.60 4.53 20.62
C ARG A 8 10.29 4.58 19.18
N PRO A 9 9.53 3.68 18.60
CA PRO A 9 9.12 3.70 17.21
C PRO A 9 8.31 4.94 16.98
N LYS A 10 8.30 5.47 15.79
CA LYS A 10 7.54 6.61 15.48
C LYS A 10 6.11 6.24 15.25
N ASN A 11 5.21 6.96 15.85
CA ASN A 11 3.80 6.73 15.65
C ASN A 11 3.23 7.59 14.53
N SER A 12 4.04 8.40 13.91
CA SER A 12 3.56 9.30 12.87
C SER A 12 4.59 9.43 11.76
N VAL A 13 4.14 9.36 10.52
CA VAL A 13 5.00 9.49 9.36
C VAL A 13 4.29 10.38 8.36
N ASN A 14 5.01 11.32 7.77
CA ASN A 14 4.43 12.15 6.73
C ASN A 14 4.62 11.43 5.40
N LEU A 15 3.56 10.82 4.90
CA LEU A 15 3.65 10.01 3.70
C LEU A 15 3.96 10.84 2.46
N LYS A 16 3.58 12.09 2.43
CA LYS A 16 3.87 12.92 1.28
C LYS A 16 5.36 13.18 1.23
N ASP A 17 6.00 13.36 2.39
CA ASP A 17 7.44 13.60 2.41
C ASP A 17 8.18 12.35 1.95
N VAL A 18 7.72 11.18 2.38
CA VAL A 18 8.34 9.92 1.96
C VAL A 18 8.21 9.79 0.44
N ALA A 19 7.03 10.08 -0.10
CA ALA A 19 6.81 9.98 -1.52
C ALA A 19 7.69 10.97 -2.28
N ALA A 20 7.87 12.16 -1.75
CA ALA A 20 8.65 13.18 -2.41
C ALA A 20 10.13 12.83 -2.51
N THR A 21 10.62 12.03 -1.58
CA THR A 21 12.04 11.70 -1.57
C THR A 21 12.32 10.34 -2.19
N ALA A 22 11.31 9.71 -2.79
CA ALA A 22 11.51 8.38 -3.34
C ALA A 22 12.29 8.36 -4.65
N ASP A 23 12.41 9.50 -5.29
CA ASP A 23 13.07 9.61 -6.58
C ASP A 23 12.34 8.73 -7.57
N ASP A 24 12.99 7.84 -8.28
CA ASP A 24 12.33 6.98 -9.23
C ASP A 24 12.26 5.55 -8.74
N ARG A 25 12.36 5.32 -7.44
CA ARG A 25 12.23 3.96 -6.94
C ARG A 25 10.81 3.46 -7.21
N ALA A 26 10.68 2.20 -7.50
CA ALA A 26 9.40 1.58 -7.77
C ALA A 26 9.15 0.47 -6.75
N GLY A 27 7.89 0.14 -6.52
CA GLY A 27 7.52 -0.88 -5.56
C GLY A 27 7.34 -0.26 -4.17
N VAL A 28 7.58 -1.05 -3.15
CA VAL A 28 7.37 -0.57 -1.78
C VAL A 28 8.48 0.37 -1.38
N ILE A 29 8.14 1.61 -1.08
CA ILE A 29 9.12 2.61 -0.67
C ILE A 29 9.06 2.89 0.83
N TRP A 30 8.04 2.42 1.51
CA TRP A 30 7.96 2.54 2.96
C TRP A 30 7.02 1.43 3.46
N ALA A 31 7.31 0.87 4.59
CA ALA A 31 6.47 -0.15 5.20
C ALA A 31 6.37 0.10 6.69
N LEU A 32 5.22 -0.24 7.25
CA LEU A 32 5.01 -0.06 8.68
C LEU A 32 5.92 -1.06 9.39
N ASP A 33 6.75 -0.51 10.29
CA ASP A 33 7.73 -1.34 10.97
C ASP A 33 7.37 -1.38 12.44
N LEU A 34 6.25 -1.96 12.75
CA LEU A 34 5.79 -2.09 14.13
C LEU A 34 5.23 -3.49 14.32
N ILE A 35 5.29 -3.97 15.55
CA ILE A 35 4.70 -5.26 15.85
C ILE A 35 3.26 -5.00 16.18
N CYS A 36 2.39 -5.28 15.26
CA CYS A 36 0.97 -5.00 15.43
C CYS A 36 0.16 -5.86 14.46
N ASP A 37 -1.14 -5.68 14.47
CA ASP A 37 -2.03 -6.50 13.65
C ASP A 37 -2.19 -6.01 12.23
N LEU A 38 -1.58 -4.91 11.89
CA LEU A 38 -1.75 -4.31 10.58
C LEU A 38 -0.49 -4.32 9.75
N ASN A 39 -0.67 -4.44 8.45
CA ASN A 39 0.38 -4.18 7.50
C ASN A 39 0.01 -2.92 6.77
N ALA A 40 0.97 -2.06 6.52
CA ALA A 40 0.74 -0.86 5.74
C ALA A 40 1.99 -0.62 4.90
N ASN A 41 1.81 -0.35 3.62
CA ASN A 41 2.92 -0.15 2.72
C ASN A 41 2.64 1.04 1.82
N LEU A 42 3.65 1.86 1.59
CA LEU A 42 3.54 2.93 0.63
C LEU A 42 4.23 2.43 -0.64
N VAL A 43 3.51 2.42 -1.74
CA VAL A 43 3.96 1.81 -2.99
C VAL A 43 4.00 2.86 -4.08
N ARG A 44 5.02 2.82 -4.92
CA ARG A 44 5.17 3.79 -6.00
C ARG A 44 5.35 3.08 -7.33
N PHE A 45 4.66 3.56 -8.36
CA PHE A 45 4.82 3.05 -9.72
C PHE A 45 4.94 4.21 -10.70
N GLY A 46 5.66 4.00 -11.79
CA GLY A 46 5.73 4.96 -12.88
C GLY A 46 4.61 4.75 -13.88
N THR A 47 4.53 5.60 -14.88
CA THR A 47 3.46 5.56 -15.87
C THR A 47 3.33 4.19 -16.52
N GLY A 48 2.12 3.70 -16.58
CA GLY A 48 1.85 2.42 -17.23
C GLY A 48 2.18 1.20 -16.41
N HIS A 49 2.79 1.38 -15.24
CA HIS A 49 3.14 0.26 -14.39
C HIS A 49 2.14 0.11 -13.26
N GLY A 50 2.06 -1.04 -12.70
CA GLY A 50 1.12 -1.32 -11.62
C GLY A 50 1.15 -2.80 -11.28
N VAL A 51 0.04 -3.28 -10.75
CA VAL A 51 -0.06 -4.65 -10.30
C VAL A 51 -1.00 -5.39 -11.24
N GLU A 52 -0.53 -6.52 -11.77
CA GLU A 52 -1.33 -7.30 -12.69
C GLU A 52 -2.53 -7.91 -11.98
N GLU A 53 -3.51 -8.31 -12.75
CA GLU A 53 -4.72 -8.83 -12.17
C GLU A 53 -4.46 -10.06 -11.33
N HIS A 54 -4.99 -10.08 -10.13
CA HIS A 54 -4.85 -11.20 -9.22
C HIS A 54 -5.98 -11.18 -8.21
N VAL A 55 -6.07 -12.22 -7.40
CA VAL A 55 -7.08 -12.34 -6.38
C VAL A 55 -6.38 -12.60 -5.05
N ASN A 56 -6.82 -11.92 -4.01
CA ASN A 56 -6.31 -12.16 -2.66
C ASN A 56 -7.48 -12.68 -1.85
N ASP A 57 -7.44 -13.95 -1.47
CA ASP A 57 -8.50 -14.55 -0.71
C ASP A 57 -8.31 -14.46 0.78
N GLU A 58 -7.27 -13.84 1.24
CA GLU A 58 -6.97 -13.82 2.66
C GLU A 58 -7.37 -12.57 3.41
N VAL A 59 -7.27 -11.43 2.80
CA VAL A 59 -7.59 -10.19 3.51
C VAL A 59 -8.25 -9.18 2.60
N GLU A 60 -8.99 -8.29 3.20
CA GLU A 60 -9.51 -7.11 2.54
C GLU A 60 -8.40 -6.07 2.58
N VAL A 61 -8.41 -5.15 1.64
CA VAL A 61 -7.37 -4.14 1.56
C VAL A 61 -8.00 -2.76 1.35
N ILE A 62 -7.48 -1.77 2.04
CA ILE A 62 -7.84 -0.39 1.78
C ILE A 62 -6.63 0.21 1.06
N VAL A 63 -6.86 0.93 -0.03
CA VAL A 63 -5.81 1.64 -0.72
C VAL A 63 -6.17 3.12 -0.72
N VAL A 64 -5.19 3.96 -0.46
CA VAL A 64 -5.40 5.40 -0.38
C VAL A 64 -4.38 6.09 -1.26
N GLY A 65 -4.82 6.92 -2.19
CA GLY A 65 -3.90 7.65 -3.05
C GLY A 65 -3.16 8.72 -2.27
N VAL A 66 -1.89 8.89 -2.55
CA VAL A 66 -1.05 9.90 -1.90
C VAL A 66 -0.53 10.91 -2.91
N LEU A 67 -0.08 10.44 -4.06
CA LEU A 67 0.43 11.33 -5.09
C LEU A 67 0.09 10.76 -6.46
N GLY A 68 -0.26 11.59 -7.41
CA GLY A 68 -0.53 11.13 -8.77
C GLY A 68 -1.88 10.49 -8.93
N SER A 69 -2.04 9.70 -9.97
CA SER A 69 -3.30 9.04 -10.25
C SER A 69 -3.10 7.66 -10.85
N MET A 70 -4.09 6.81 -10.66
CA MET A 70 -4.03 5.45 -11.17
C MET A 70 -5.45 4.93 -11.35
N ILE A 71 -5.61 3.94 -12.18
CA ILE A 71 -6.87 3.23 -12.32
C ILE A 71 -6.77 1.94 -11.54
N VAL A 72 -7.78 1.68 -10.71
CA VAL A 72 -7.88 0.45 -9.95
C VAL A 72 -9.11 -0.28 -10.48
N ARG A 73 -8.93 -1.52 -10.91
CA ARG A 73 -10.06 -2.33 -11.33
C ARG A 73 -10.36 -3.32 -10.24
N VAL A 74 -11.60 -3.34 -9.81
CA VAL A 74 -12.06 -4.27 -8.79
C VAL A 74 -13.25 -5.00 -9.39
N ASP A 75 -13.07 -6.26 -9.70
CA ASP A 75 -14.04 -7.09 -10.42
C ASP A 75 -14.37 -6.37 -11.75
N ARG A 76 -15.56 -5.87 -11.94
CA ARG A 76 -15.91 -5.21 -13.15
C ARG A 76 -15.93 -3.71 -13.05
N GLU A 77 -15.57 -3.20 -11.90
CA GLU A 77 -15.62 -1.78 -11.66
C GLU A 77 -14.27 -1.14 -11.91
N GLU A 78 -14.27 -0.01 -12.57
CA GLU A 78 -13.04 0.69 -12.83
C GLU A 78 -13.09 2.00 -12.06
N LEU A 79 -12.14 2.19 -11.15
CA LEU A 79 -12.15 3.33 -10.24
C LEU A 79 -10.88 4.15 -10.41
N THR A 80 -11.01 5.47 -10.28
CA THR A 80 -9.84 6.33 -10.35
C THR A 80 -9.36 6.59 -8.92
N LEU A 81 -8.09 6.35 -8.67
CA LEU A 81 -7.50 6.60 -7.38
C LEU A 81 -6.52 7.76 -7.53
N SER A 82 -6.70 8.79 -6.72
CA SER A 82 -5.78 9.92 -6.72
C SER A 82 -5.62 10.37 -5.28
N ALA A 83 -4.83 11.40 -5.05
CA ALA A 83 -4.51 11.83 -3.70
C ALA A 83 -5.78 12.06 -2.88
N GLY A 84 -5.87 11.43 -1.75
CA GLY A 84 -6.99 11.59 -0.85
C GLY A 84 -8.18 10.66 -1.11
N ILE A 85 -8.15 9.91 -2.20
CA ILE A 85 -9.25 8.98 -2.50
C ILE A 85 -8.92 7.62 -1.87
N ARG A 86 -9.89 6.99 -1.29
CA ARG A 86 -9.74 5.68 -0.70
C ARG A 86 -10.58 4.68 -1.51
N VAL A 87 -10.01 3.54 -1.82
CA VAL A 87 -10.73 2.45 -2.47
C VAL A 87 -10.67 1.23 -1.55
N PHE A 88 -11.78 0.57 -1.35
CA PHE A 88 -11.84 -0.64 -0.56
C PHE A 88 -11.88 -1.82 -1.53
N ILE A 89 -11.01 -2.80 -1.32
CA ILE A 89 -10.97 -3.98 -2.16
C ILE A 89 -11.36 -5.18 -1.31
N PRO A 90 -12.50 -5.79 -1.58
CA PRO A 90 -12.96 -6.92 -0.78
C PRO A 90 -12.06 -8.13 -0.95
N LYS A 91 -12.00 -8.97 0.06
CA LYS A 91 -11.30 -10.21 -0.02
C LYS A 91 -11.94 -11.02 -1.15
N GLY A 92 -11.18 -11.66 -1.96
CA GLY A 92 -11.67 -12.49 -3.05
C GLY A 92 -11.98 -11.76 -4.34
N ALA A 93 -11.91 -10.44 -4.34
CA ALA A 93 -12.18 -9.70 -5.57
C ALA A 93 -11.00 -9.80 -6.53
N ARG A 94 -11.27 -9.79 -7.81
CA ARG A 94 -10.25 -9.77 -8.83
C ARG A 94 -9.84 -8.33 -9.00
N ARG A 95 -8.56 -8.04 -8.96
CA ARG A 95 -8.13 -6.65 -8.97
C ARG A 95 -6.84 -6.42 -9.73
N SER A 96 -6.68 -5.24 -10.25
CA SER A 96 -5.45 -4.83 -10.92
C SER A 96 -5.33 -3.32 -10.79
N THR A 97 -4.12 -2.80 -10.97
CA THR A 97 -3.88 -1.36 -10.90
C THR A 97 -2.93 -0.96 -11.99
N VAL A 98 -3.07 0.25 -12.50
CA VAL A 98 -2.13 0.79 -13.47
C VAL A 98 -2.02 2.29 -13.27
N SER A 99 -0.78 2.78 -13.18
CA SER A 99 -0.52 4.20 -12.99
C SER A 99 -0.84 4.96 -14.26
N THR A 100 -1.59 6.05 -14.16
CA THR A 100 -1.92 6.89 -15.30
C THR A 100 -1.15 8.19 -15.27
N SER A 101 -0.43 8.50 -14.22
CA SER A 101 0.39 9.70 -14.16
C SER A 101 1.86 9.29 -14.25
N GLU A 102 2.75 10.26 -14.32
CA GLU A 102 4.15 10.01 -14.44
C GLU A 102 4.65 9.22 -13.25
N ALA A 103 4.13 9.44 -12.11
CA ALA A 103 4.44 8.67 -10.94
C ALA A 103 3.21 8.61 -10.07
N PHE A 104 2.94 7.48 -9.47
CA PHE A 104 1.79 7.36 -8.60
C PHE A 104 2.21 6.68 -7.32
N THR A 105 1.80 7.23 -6.18
CA THR A 105 2.13 6.66 -4.88
C THR A 105 0.85 6.46 -4.10
N TYR A 106 0.70 5.30 -3.51
CA TYR A 106 -0.48 4.99 -2.72
C TYR A 106 -0.13 4.15 -1.50
N LEU A 107 -0.99 4.22 -0.50
CA LEU A 107 -0.83 3.47 0.74
C LEU A 107 -1.76 2.28 0.69
N THR A 108 -1.28 1.09 1.03
CA THR A 108 -2.14 -0.07 1.21
C THR A 108 -2.17 -0.41 2.69
N VAL A 109 -3.34 -0.77 3.20
CA VAL A 109 -3.48 -1.16 4.59
C VAL A 109 -4.34 -2.41 4.65
N HIS A 110 -3.87 -3.44 5.33
CA HIS A 110 -4.66 -4.64 5.52
C HIS A 110 -4.23 -5.35 6.80
N ARG A 111 -5.04 -6.29 7.25
CA ARG A 111 -4.72 -7.04 8.43
C ARG A 111 -3.52 -7.92 8.15
N ARG A 112 -2.63 -8.06 9.13
CA ARG A 112 -1.45 -8.88 8.94
C ARG A 112 -1.88 -10.33 8.86
N HIS A 113 -1.21 -11.10 8.03
CA HIS A 113 -1.51 -12.49 7.95
C HIS A 113 -1.13 -13.13 9.25
N ARG A 114 -1.82 -14.25 9.67
CA ARG A 114 -1.57 -14.91 10.85
C ARG A 114 -0.26 -15.43 10.81
N PRO A 115 0.55 -15.08 11.51
CA PRO A 115 1.86 -15.53 11.48
C PRO A 115 2.12 -16.80 12.09
N LEU A 116 1.70 -17.04 12.97
CA LEU A 116 2.04 -18.07 13.62
C LEU A 116 1.98 -19.26 13.19
N GLN A 117 1.47 -19.56 12.47
CA GLN A 117 1.40 -20.69 12.03
C GLN A 117 2.69 -21.06 11.64
N ILE A 118 3.41 -21.16 12.42
CA ILE A 118 4.63 -21.56 12.21
C ILE A 118 4.89 -22.39 11.16
N ALA A 119 4.34 -23.40 11.05
CA ALA A 119 4.69 -24.32 10.13
C ALA A 119 4.61 -23.78 8.81
N HIS A 120 4.01 -22.79 8.66
CA HIS A 120 3.84 -22.44 7.38
C HIS A 120 4.44 -21.28 7.00
N LEU A 121 5.34 -20.99 7.57
CA LEU A 121 5.96 -19.95 7.22
C LEU A 121 6.21 -19.77 5.89
N GLN A 122 6.33 -20.65 5.25
CA GLN A 122 6.70 -20.50 3.98
C GLN A 122 5.77 -19.77 3.26
N ASP A 123 4.69 -19.69 3.64
CA ASP A 123 3.81 -19.16 2.86
C ASP A 123 3.83 -17.82 2.90
N ALA A 124 4.49 -17.33 3.38
CA ALA A 124 4.50 -16.00 3.43
C ALA A 124 4.22 -15.35 2.26
#